data_996008b16795f9846755944a3494df87
#
_entry.id   996008b16795f9846755944a3494df87
#
_cell.length_a   1.000
_cell.length_b   1.000
_cell.length_c   1.000
_cell.angle_alpha   90.00
_cell.angle_beta   90.00
_cell.angle_gamma   90.00
#
_symmetry.space_group_name_H-M   'P 1'
#
loop_
_entity.id
_entity.type
_entity.pdbx_description
1 polymer ?
#
loop_
_entity_poly.entity_id
_entity_poly.type
_entity_poly.pdbx_seq_one_letter_code
_entity_poly.pdbx_strand_id
1 'polypeptide(L)'
;MKPEIIRVGIVQRVLPGYRAEFFDTLAGMFPGGVSVFAGSARPDEMVSTEKTLQKARFVQAENHHILSGRFYLCWQGGLLEWLSGWDPDVLVMEANPRYLSSPAAIRWMQRRRRKVIGWGLGAPAIHGFAARLRNRL
;
A
#
# COMPACT_ATOMS: atom_id res chain seq x y z
N MET A 1 -21.27 -6.36 23.51
CA MET A 1 -20.72 -5.71 22.32
C MET A 1 -20.00 -6.75 21.48
N LYS A 2 -20.46 -6.99 20.25
CA LYS A 2 -19.75 -7.90 19.34
C LYS A 2 -18.44 -7.22 18.92
N PRO A 3 -17.28 -7.90 18.98
CA PRO A 3 -16.06 -7.32 18.44
C PRO A 3 -16.23 -7.08 16.95
N GLU A 4 -15.89 -5.88 16.52
CA GLU A 4 -15.91 -5.56 15.09
C GLU A 4 -14.86 -6.41 14.38
N ILE A 5 -15.30 -7.13 13.33
CA ILE A 5 -14.40 -7.89 12.49
C ILE A 5 -13.80 -6.94 11.45
N ILE A 6 -12.59 -6.47 11.73
CA ILE A 6 -11.90 -5.51 10.89
C ILE A 6 -11.10 -6.24 9.83
N ARG A 7 -11.31 -5.86 8.57
CA ARG A 7 -10.48 -6.28 7.45
C ARG A 7 -9.46 -5.19 7.14
N VAL A 8 -8.19 -5.57 7.07
CA VAL A 8 -7.09 -4.67 6.79
C VAL A 8 -6.57 -4.91 5.38
N GLY A 9 -6.47 -3.84 4.61
CA GLY A 9 -5.80 -3.84 3.32
C GLY A 9 -4.46 -3.12 3.43
N ILE A 10 -3.43 -3.66 2.80
CA ILE A 10 -2.09 -3.08 2.78
C ILE A 10 -1.63 -2.97 1.33
N VAL A 11 -1.30 -1.76 0.90
CA VAL A 11 -0.75 -1.50 -0.43
C VAL A 11 0.72 -1.21 -0.32
N GLN A 12 1.53 -1.99 -1.02
CA GLN A 12 2.98 -1.82 -1.12
C GLN A 12 3.37 -1.81 -2.59
N ARG A 13 4.41 -1.06 -2.96
CA ARG A 13 4.94 -1.15 -4.33
C ARG A 13 5.48 -2.55 -4.59
N VAL A 14 6.26 -3.06 -3.68
CA VAL A 14 6.78 -4.43 -3.69
C VAL A 14 6.65 -5.04 -2.30
N LEU A 15 6.63 -6.37 -2.23
CA LEU A 15 6.67 -7.09 -0.96
C LEU A 15 8.07 -7.66 -0.76
N PRO A 16 8.95 -6.97 -0.01
CA PRO A 16 10.26 -7.52 0.31
C PRO A 16 10.13 -8.74 1.23
N GLY A 17 11.02 -9.73 1.03
CA GLY A 17 10.98 -10.96 1.81
C GLY A 17 11.04 -10.72 3.33
N TYR A 18 11.77 -9.70 3.76
CA TYR A 18 11.91 -9.38 5.19
C TYR A 18 10.62 -8.83 5.83
N ARG A 19 9.62 -8.42 5.03
CA ARG A 19 8.32 -7.95 5.53
C ARG A 19 7.25 -9.04 5.57
N ALA A 20 7.49 -10.17 4.92
CA ALA A 20 6.49 -11.25 4.82
C ALA A 20 6.05 -11.75 6.19
N GLU A 21 6.99 -12.01 7.09
CA GLU A 21 6.69 -12.47 8.44
C GLU A 21 5.89 -11.43 9.25
N PHE A 22 6.21 -10.16 9.09
CA PHE A 22 5.47 -9.07 9.74
C PHE A 22 4.00 -9.08 9.31
N PHE A 23 3.72 -9.20 8.02
CA PHE A 23 2.34 -9.20 7.52
C PHE A 23 1.58 -10.46 7.94
N ASP A 24 2.24 -11.60 7.98
CA ASP A 24 1.63 -12.83 8.48
C ASP A 24 1.33 -12.77 9.97
N THR A 25 2.22 -12.18 10.76
CA THR A 25 1.99 -11.93 12.18
C THR A 25 0.80 -10.98 12.37
N LEU A 26 0.75 -9.91 11.59
CA LEU A 26 -0.36 -8.96 11.63
C LEU A 26 -1.69 -9.63 11.28
N ALA A 27 -1.70 -10.52 10.29
CA ALA A 27 -2.88 -11.28 9.88
C ALA A 27 -3.42 -12.15 11.01
N GLY A 28 -2.53 -12.69 11.84
CA GLY A 28 -2.93 -13.47 13.02
C GLY A 28 -3.61 -12.62 14.10
N MET A 29 -3.44 -11.31 14.09
CA MET A 29 -4.02 -10.38 15.06
C MET A 29 -5.40 -9.86 14.67
N PHE A 30 -5.78 -9.96 13.40
CA PHE A 30 -7.04 -9.45 12.88
C PHE A 30 -7.94 -10.59 12.40
N PRO A 31 -9.01 -10.95 13.12
CA PRO A 31 -9.92 -12.03 12.70
C PRO A 31 -10.55 -11.79 11.33
N GLY A 32 -10.75 -10.54 10.94
CA GLY A 32 -11.25 -10.18 9.61
C GLY A 32 -10.26 -10.43 8.49
N GLY A 33 -8.99 -10.58 8.81
CA GLY A 33 -7.91 -10.88 7.89
C GLY A 33 -7.17 -9.67 7.38
N VAL A 34 -6.01 -9.94 6.78
CA VAL A 34 -5.15 -8.96 6.13
C VAL A 34 -4.92 -9.39 4.69
N SER A 35 -5.12 -8.48 3.75
CA SER A 35 -4.76 -8.69 2.35
C SER A 35 -3.69 -7.67 1.94
N VAL A 36 -2.62 -8.15 1.34
CA VAL A 36 -1.51 -7.33 0.85
C VAL A 36 -1.55 -7.29 -0.67
N PHE A 37 -1.59 -6.09 -1.20
CA PHE A 37 -1.55 -5.82 -2.64
C PHE A 37 -0.18 -5.21 -2.96
N ALA A 38 0.64 -5.95 -3.71
CA ALA A 38 1.99 -5.53 -4.03
C ALA A 38 2.42 -6.11 -5.37
N GLY A 39 3.26 -5.38 -6.08
CA GLY A 39 3.77 -5.78 -7.39
C GLY A 39 5.21 -6.23 -7.36
N SER A 40 5.79 -6.37 -8.54
CA SER A 40 7.19 -6.75 -8.73
C SER A 40 8.10 -5.53 -8.75
N ALA A 41 9.33 -5.71 -8.25
CA ALA A 41 10.37 -4.71 -8.35
C ALA A 41 10.82 -4.50 -9.79
N ARG A 42 11.48 -3.37 -10.07
CA ARG A 42 12.15 -3.17 -11.36
C ARG A 42 13.29 -4.19 -11.53
N PRO A 43 13.61 -4.59 -12.77
CA PRO A 43 14.68 -5.58 -13.02
C PRO A 43 16.05 -5.16 -12.48
N ASP A 44 16.31 -3.85 -12.37
CA ASP A 44 17.57 -3.28 -11.86
C ASP A 44 17.61 -3.14 -10.34
N GLU A 45 16.50 -3.39 -9.65
CA GLU A 45 16.45 -3.34 -8.19
C GLU A 45 16.90 -4.67 -7.58
N MET A 46 17.82 -4.57 -6.62
CA MET A 46 18.32 -5.75 -5.89
C MET A 46 17.44 -6.03 -4.67
N VAL A 47 16.16 -6.23 -4.90
CA VAL A 47 15.19 -6.54 -3.84
C VAL A 47 14.63 -7.92 -4.09
N SER A 48 14.80 -8.81 -3.12
CA SER A 48 14.11 -10.11 -3.14
C SER A 48 12.63 -9.87 -2.85
N THR A 49 11.77 -10.18 -3.82
CA THR A 49 10.32 -10.02 -3.66
C THR A 49 9.68 -11.34 -3.26
N GLU A 50 8.85 -11.29 -2.24
CA GLU A 50 8.02 -12.42 -1.86
C GLU A 50 6.78 -12.47 -2.76
N LYS A 51 6.36 -13.69 -3.12
CA LYS A 51 5.17 -13.90 -3.97
C LYS A 51 4.03 -14.60 -3.26
N THR A 52 4.27 -15.07 -2.03
CA THR A 52 3.26 -15.77 -1.25
C THR A 52 3.37 -15.38 0.23
N LEU A 53 2.23 -15.40 0.91
CA LEU A 53 2.14 -15.21 2.35
C LEU A 53 1.41 -16.42 2.93
N GLN A 54 1.69 -16.74 4.20
CA GLN A 54 1.11 -17.93 4.85
C GLN A 54 -0.26 -17.67 5.48
N LYS A 55 -0.42 -16.54 6.16
CA LYS A 55 -1.66 -16.16 6.86
C LYS A 55 -2.36 -14.98 6.22
N ALA A 56 -1.62 -13.98 5.78
CA ALA A 56 -2.17 -12.88 5.01
C ALA A 56 -2.46 -13.33 3.58
N ARG A 57 -3.46 -12.71 2.96
CA ARG A 57 -3.74 -12.91 1.53
C ARG A 57 -2.82 -12.02 0.73
N PHE A 58 -2.16 -12.59 -0.27
CA PHE A 58 -1.34 -11.82 -1.20
C PHE A 58 -2.02 -11.73 -2.56
N VAL A 59 -2.16 -10.52 -3.05
CA VAL A 59 -2.68 -10.25 -4.39
C VAL A 59 -1.63 -9.47 -5.16
N GLN A 60 -1.21 -9.98 -6.30
CA GLN A 60 -0.19 -9.36 -7.11
C GLN A 60 -0.73 -8.15 -7.86
N ALA A 61 -0.11 -6.99 -7.64
CA ALA A 61 -0.34 -5.79 -8.42
C ALA A 61 0.41 -5.87 -9.74
N GLU A 62 -0.14 -5.25 -10.76
CA GLU A 62 0.54 -5.04 -12.02
C GLU A 62 1.25 -3.68 -11.97
N ASN A 63 2.54 -3.70 -11.61
CA ASN A 63 3.32 -2.48 -11.50
C ASN A 63 3.77 -1.99 -12.87
N HIS A 64 3.38 -0.76 -13.20
CA HIS A 64 3.88 -0.04 -14.36
C HIS A 64 4.87 1.01 -13.88
N HIS A 65 6.16 0.75 -14.12
CA HIS A 65 7.24 1.64 -13.74
C HIS A 65 7.48 2.65 -14.86
N ILE A 66 7.38 3.93 -14.54
CA ILE A 66 7.47 5.03 -15.49
C ILE A 66 8.68 5.87 -15.16
N LEU A 67 9.54 6.12 -16.15
CA LEU A 67 10.78 6.88 -16.01
C LEU A 67 11.75 6.24 -15.00
N SER A 68 12.81 6.95 -14.62
CA SER A 68 13.82 6.45 -13.68
C SER A 68 14.47 7.59 -12.91
N GLY A 69 15.27 7.24 -11.89
CA GLY A 69 15.93 8.20 -11.04
C GLY A 69 14.95 9.09 -10.29
N ARG A 70 15.23 10.40 -10.27
CA ARG A 70 14.37 11.36 -9.56
C ARG A 70 13.00 11.59 -10.20
N PHE A 71 12.82 11.15 -11.46
CA PHE A 71 11.55 11.26 -12.20
C PHE A 71 10.73 9.98 -12.16
N TYR A 72 11.15 8.98 -11.38
CA TYR A 72 10.46 7.70 -11.29
C TYR A 72 9.03 7.87 -10.78
N LEU A 73 8.09 7.21 -11.45
CA LEU A 73 6.69 7.13 -11.08
C LEU A 73 6.25 5.66 -11.16
N CYS A 74 5.23 5.30 -10.40
CA CYS A 74 4.66 3.96 -10.44
C CYS A 74 3.14 4.01 -10.47
N TRP A 75 2.54 3.24 -11.36
CA TRP A 75 1.11 2.97 -11.40
C TRP A 75 0.87 1.50 -11.10
N GLN A 76 -0.05 1.20 -10.19
CA GLN A 76 -0.40 -0.18 -9.86
C GLN A 76 -1.75 -0.54 -10.45
N GLY A 77 -1.75 -1.39 -11.48
CA GLY A 77 -2.96 -1.93 -12.09
C GLY A 77 -3.65 -2.94 -11.18
N GLY A 78 -4.98 -2.96 -11.21
CA GLY A 78 -5.80 -3.87 -10.42
C GLY A 78 -6.15 -3.38 -9.02
N LEU A 79 -5.73 -2.16 -8.64
CA LEU A 79 -5.93 -1.64 -7.29
C LEU A 79 -7.40 -1.49 -6.91
N LEU A 80 -8.22 -0.90 -7.79
CA LEU A 80 -9.64 -0.71 -7.50
C LEU A 80 -10.43 -2.01 -7.48
N GLU A 81 -10.08 -2.96 -8.33
CA GLU A 81 -10.67 -4.30 -8.32
C GLU A 81 -10.34 -5.03 -7.02
N TRP A 82 -9.10 -4.94 -6.57
CA TRP A 82 -8.71 -5.51 -5.29
C TRP A 82 -9.46 -4.86 -4.11
N LEU A 83 -9.56 -3.53 -4.10
CA LEU A 83 -10.32 -2.82 -3.08
C LEU A 83 -11.78 -3.25 -3.05
N SER A 84 -12.41 -3.35 -4.22
CA SER A 84 -13.81 -3.78 -4.32
C SER A 84 -14.02 -5.21 -3.85
N GLY A 85 -13.09 -6.11 -4.17
CA GLY A 85 -13.17 -7.51 -3.79
C GLY A 85 -12.83 -7.77 -2.32
N TRP A 86 -11.79 -7.13 -1.81
CA TRP A 86 -11.38 -7.29 -0.41
C TRP A 86 -12.26 -6.49 0.55
N ASP A 87 -12.70 -5.31 0.12
CA ASP A 87 -13.55 -4.40 0.89
C ASP A 87 -12.99 -4.07 2.28
N PRO A 88 -11.76 -3.51 2.37
CA PRO A 88 -11.10 -3.27 3.64
C PRO A 88 -11.76 -2.17 4.45
N ASP A 89 -11.79 -2.34 5.76
CA ASP A 89 -12.25 -1.32 6.71
C ASP A 89 -11.15 -0.27 6.98
N VAL A 90 -9.90 -0.72 6.92
CA VAL A 90 -8.72 0.13 7.09
C VAL A 90 -7.74 -0.18 5.96
N LEU A 91 -7.23 0.86 5.33
CA LEU A 91 -6.22 0.74 4.28
C LEU A 91 -4.91 1.37 4.75
N VAL A 92 -3.85 0.59 4.72
CA VAL A 92 -2.48 1.06 4.98
C VAL A 92 -1.77 1.20 3.64
N MET A 93 -1.25 2.38 3.35
CA MET A 93 -0.59 2.69 2.09
C MET A 93 0.78 3.30 2.32
N GLU A 94 1.71 3.05 1.41
CA GLU A 94 2.96 3.78 1.40
C GLU A 94 2.70 5.26 1.08
N ALA A 95 3.18 6.14 1.96
CA ALA A 95 3.03 7.58 1.81
C ALA A 95 4.09 8.12 0.83
N ASN A 96 3.93 7.80 -0.44
CA ASN A 96 4.87 8.20 -1.49
C ASN A 96 4.10 8.87 -2.64
N PRO A 97 4.39 10.16 -2.93
CA PRO A 97 3.70 10.89 -4.00
C PRO A 97 4.01 10.37 -5.41
N ARG A 98 5.01 9.52 -5.56
CA ARG A 98 5.38 8.91 -6.84
C ARG A 98 4.44 7.77 -7.26
N TYR A 99 3.58 7.32 -6.36
CA TYR A 99 2.62 6.25 -6.64
C TYR A 99 1.31 6.86 -7.13
N LEU A 100 1.13 6.83 -8.45
CA LEU A 100 0.04 7.54 -9.13
C LEU A 100 -1.35 6.97 -8.86
N SER A 101 -1.41 5.70 -8.47
CA SER A 101 -2.69 5.03 -8.14
C SER A 101 -3.19 5.33 -6.73
N SER A 102 -2.34 5.85 -5.85
CA SER A 102 -2.71 6.12 -4.44
C SER A 102 -3.90 7.09 -4.28
N PRO A 103 -3.99 8.20 -5.02
CA PRO A 103 -5.14 9.09 -4.88
C PRO A 103 -6.49 8.43 -5.16
N ALA A 104 -6.55 7.51 -6.12
CA ALA A 104 -7.78 6.78 -6.42
C ALA A 104 -8.20 5.86 -5.26
N ALA A 105 -7.25 5.18 -4.64
CA ALA A 105 -7.50 4.33 -3.48
C ALA A 105 -7.97 5.15 -2.28
N ILE A 106 -7.34 6.29 -2.03
CA ILE A 106 -7.73 7.19 -0.94
C ILE A 106 -9.16 7.68 -1.14
N ARG A 107 -9.52 8.11 -2.35
CA ARG A 107 -10.88 8.54 -2.67
C ARG A 107 -11.89 7.41 -2.50
N TRP A 108 -11.54 6.21 -2.89
CA TRP A 108 -12.39 5.03 -2.73
C TRP A 108 -12.73 4.79 -1.26
N MET A 109 -11.74 4.88 -0.37
CA MET A 109 -11.91 4.75 1.07
C MET A 109 -12.71 5.91 1.67
N GLN A 110 -12.39 7.14 1.29
CA GLN A 110 -13.06 8.35 1.80
C GLN A 110 -14.56 8.37 1.46
N ARG A 111 -14.93 7.96 0.27
CA ARG A 111 -16.34 7.86 -0.13
C ARG A 111 -17.12 6.88 0.73
N ARG A 112 -16.46 5.93 1.34
CA ARG A 112 -17.03 4.93 2.25
C ARG A 112 -16.86 5.29 3.71
N ARG A 113 -16.30 6.46 3.99
CA ARG A 113 -15.99 6.95 5.35
C ARG A 113 -15.13 5.98 6.14
N ARG A 114 -14.16 5.37 5.46
CA ARG A 114 -13.22 4.41 6.03
C ARG A 114 -11.84 5.04 6.21
N LYS A 115 -11.01 4.44 7.06
CA LYS A 115 -9.71 4.98 7.46
C LYS A 115 -8.61 4.61 6.50
N VAL A 116 -7.75 5.58 6.23
CA VAL A 116 -6.50 5.37 5.49
C VAL A 116 -5.34 5.78 6.39
N ILE A 117 -4.33 4.91 6.47
CA ILE A 117 -3.12 5.15 7.26
C ILE A 117 -1.95 5.21 6.29
N GLY A 118 -1.20 6.31 6.32
CA GLY A 118 0.03 6.45 5.55
C GLY A 118 1.19 5.79 6.30
N TRP A 119 1.95 4.98 5.59
CA TRP A 119 3.14 4.33 6.11
C TRP A 119 4.37 4.85 5.37
N GLY A 120 5.32 5.41 6.10
CA GLY A 120 6.55 5.95 5.54
C GLY A 120 7.59 6.21 6.62
N LEU A 121 8.75 6.69 6.19
CA LEU A 121 9.84 7.07 7.09
C LEU A 121 9.66 8.46 7.73
N GLY A 122 8.47 9.03 7.61
CA GLY A 122 8.18 10.40 8.04
C GLY A 122 8.44 11.41 6.93
N ALA A 123 7.98 12.64 7.14
CA ALA A 123 8.21 13.72 6.20
C ALA A 123 9.64 14.23 6.34
N PRO A 124 10.40 14.40 5.25
CA PRO A 124 11.70 15.04 5.32
C PRO A 124 11.54 16.48 5.81
N ALA A 125 12.60 17.02 6.44
CA ALA A 125 12.62 18.42 6.85
C ALA A 125 12.30 19.32 5.65
N ILE A 126 11.31 20.19 5.83
CA ILE A 126 10.73 20.92 4.70
C ILE A 126 11.45 22.22 4.51
N HIS A 127 12.15 22.34 3.40
CA HIS A 127 12.69 23.59 2.92
C HIS A 127 12.06 23.88 1.54
N GLY A 128 11.15 24.87 1.48
CA GLY A 128 10.59 25.36 0.23
C GLY A 128 9.08 25.20 0.07
N PHE A 129 8.53 25.96 -0.88
CA PHE A 129 7.09 26.06 -1.13
C PHE A 129 6.46 24.73 -1.59
N ALA A 130 7.14 24.02 -2.49
CA ALA A 130 6.62 22.74 -3.00
C ALA A 130 6.49 21.68 -1.91
N ALA A 131 7.42 21.68 -0.95
CA ALA A 131 7.36 20.76 0.18
C ALA A 131 6.23 21.13 1.16
N ARG A 132 5.95 22.43 1.35
CA ARG A 132 4.83 22.90 2.17
C ARG A 132 3.48 22.48 1.56
N LEU A 133 3.34 22.57 0.24
CA LEU A 133 2.13 22.18 -0.46
C LEU A 133 1.88 20.67 -0.32
N ARG A 134 2.95 19.86 -0.47
CA ARG A 134 2.88 18.41 -0.34
C ARG A 134 2.38 17.95 1.03
N ASN A 135 2.74 18.66 2.09
CA ASN A 135 2.37 18.28 3.46
C ASN A 135 0.97 18.72 3.88
N ARG A 136 0.28 19.51 3.05
CA ARG A 136 -1.12 19.90 3.29
C ARG A 136 -2.11 18.95 2.62
N LEU A 137 -1.61 18.06 1.78
CA LEU A 137 -2.40 17.03 1.10
C LEU A 137 -2.31 15.70 1.83
#